data_edb97c04248fbeee03b753f544a93258
#
_entry.id   edb97c04248fbeee03b753f544a93258
#
_cell.length_a   1.000
_cell.length_b   1.000
_cell.length_c   1.000
_cell.angle_alpha   90.00
_cell.angle_beta   90.00
_cell.angle_gamma   90.00
#
_symmetry.space_group_name_H-M   'P 1'
#
loop_
_entity.id
_entity.type
_entity.pdbx_description
1 polymer ?
#
loop_
_entity_poly.entity_id
_entity_poly.type
_entity_poly.pdbx_seq_one_letter_code
_entity_poly.pdbx_strand_id
1 'polypeptide(L)'
;MNDQQNPEEAASVAIVGMAGRFPGASTVEDFWHNISTGTESITRFTDSELRAAGVSETDLADPRYVKAGAVLDGIEMFDAGFFGLTPRDAQIIDPQQRIFLETRGPRWRPPAAIRREWTGQLVSSPAPR
;
A
#
# COMPACT_ATOMS: atom_id res chain seq x y z
N MET A 1 -4.38 -48.39 -15.02
CA MET A 1 -3.94 -47.04 -15.28
C MET A 1 -4.16 -46.28 -13.99
N ASN A 2 -3.08 -46.15 -13.17
CA ASN A 2 -3.15 -45.44 -11.89
C ASN A 2 -2.88 -43.97 -12.18
N ASP A 3 -3.93 -43.18 -12.06
CA ASP A 3 -3.85 -41.70 -12.05
C ASP A 3 -3.30 -41.30 -10.67
N GLN A 4 -1.98 -41.25 -10.55
CA GLN A 4 -1.33 -40.70 -9.39
C GLN A 4 -1.46 -39.14 -9.51
N GLN A 5 -2.54 -38.64 -8.95
CA GLN A 5 -2.66 -37.19 -8.70
C GLN A 5 -1.46 -36.76 -7.86
N ASN A 6 -0.59 -35.96 -8.46
CA ASN A 6 0.57 -35.39 -7.79
C ASN A 6 0.09 -34.50 -6.62
N PRO A 7 0.38 -34.82 -5.36
CA PRO A 7 -0.11 -34.04 -4.21
C PRO A 7 0.45 -32.61 -4.17
N GLU A 8 1.44 -32.28 -4.99
CA GLU A 8 1.98 -30.92 -5.10
C GLU A 8 1.09 -29.95 -5.91
N GLU A 9 0.19 -30.45 -6.76
CA GLU A 9 -0.75 -29.59 -7.50
C GLU A 9 -1.88 -29.03 -6.62
N ALA A 10 -2.17 -29.66 -5.48
CA ALA A 10 -3.26 -29.25 -4.59
C ALA A 10 -2.98 -27.98 -3.76
N ALA A 11 -1.74 -27.46 -3.76
CA ALA A 11 -1.31 -26.32 -2.94
C ALA A 11 -0.88 -25.09 -3.75
N SER A 12 -1.19 -25.03 -5.05
CA SER A 12 -0.81 -23.90 -5.90
C SER A 12 -1.69 -22.69 -5.59
N VAL A 13 -1.06 -21.54 -5.28
CA VAL A 13 -1.72 -20.24 -5.07
C VAL A 13 -1.45 -19.34 -6.27
N ALA A 14 -2.51 -18.84 -6.90
CA ALA A 14 -2.38 -17.91 -8.01
C ALA A 14 -2.48 -16.45 -7.51
N ILE A 15 -1.54 -15.59 -7.94
CA ILE A 15 -1.66 -14.15 -7.79
C ILE A 15 -2.57 -13.66 -8.90
N VAL A 16 -3.78 -13.20 -8.54
CA VAL A 16 -4.82 -12.80 -9.50
C VAL A 16 -4.94 -11.28 -9.65
N GLY A 17 -4.14 -10.51 -8.90
CA GLY A 17 -4.09 -9.06 -9.01
C GLY A 17 -3.17 -8.46 -7.95
N MET A 18 -2.73 -7.25 -8.22
CA MET A 18 -1.92 -6.45 -7.32
C MET A 18 -2.48 -5.03 -7.29
N ALA A 19 -2.48 -4.41 -6.11
CA ALA A 19 -2.80 -3.01 -5.95
C ALA A 19 -1.95 -2.43 -4.82
N GLY A 20 -1.54 -1.18 -4.96
CA GLY A 20 -0.71 -0.52 -3.95
C GLY A 20 -0.59 0.98 -4.23
N ARG A 21 -0.14 1.72 -3.20
CA ARG A 21 0.34 3.10 -3.29
C ARG A 21 1.77 3.10 -2.79
N PHE A 22 2.64 3.76 -3.53
CA PHE A 22 4.07 3.78 -3.25
C PHE A 22 4.58 5.22 -3.29
N PRO A 23 5.68 5.55 -2.62
CA PRO A 23 6.31 6.85 -2.77
C PRO A 23 6.61 7.16 -4.24
N GLY A 24 6.11 8.30 -4.74
CA GLY A 24 6.25 8.70 -6.13
C GLY A 24 5.49 7.84 -7.16
N ALA A 25 4.59 6.93 -6.72
CA ALA A 25 3.80 6.11 -7.61
C ALA A 25 2.42 5.77 -7.01
N SER A 26 1.37 6.12 -7.70
CA SER A 26 -0.01 5.88 -7.24
C SER A 26 -0.58 4.54 -7.70
N THR A 27 0.10 3.86 -8.63
CA THR A 27 -0.29 2.56 -9.18
C THR A 27 0.90 1.61 -9.20
N VAL A 28 0.64 0.31 -9.41
CA VAL A 28 1.69 -0.71 -9.58
C VAL A 28 2.47 -0.47 -10.87
N GLU A 29 1.80 0.01 -11.92
CA GLU A 29 2.39 0.35 -13.22
C GLU A 29 3.39 1.52 -13.09
N ASP A 30 3.02 2.58 -12.38
CA ASP A 30 3.91 3.71 -12.09
C ASP A 30 5.11 3.27 -11.26
N PHE A 31 4.87 2.41 -10.26
CA PHE A 31 5.92 1.85 -9.42
C PHE A 31 6.93 1.03 -10.26
N TRP A 32 6.42 0.17 -11.15
CA TRP A 32 7.26 -0.59 -12.06
C TRP A 32 8.05 0.32 -13.00
N HIS A 33 7.42 1.36 -13.52
CA HIS A 33 8.10 2.36 -14.36
C HIS A 33 9.25 3.02 -13.60
N ASN A 34 9.03 3.48 -12.37
CA ASN A 34 10.05 4.11 -11.54
C ASN A 34 11.24 3.17 -11.29
N ILE A 35 10.99 1.89 -10.97
CA ILE A 35 12.05 0.90 -10.78
C ILE A 35 12.83 0.66 -12.08
N SER A 36 12.12 0.45 -13.19
CA SER A 36 12.74 0.12 -14.47
C SER A 36 13.58 1.26 -15.07
N THR A 37 13.23 2.51 -14.73
CA THR A 37 13.95 3.72 -15.16
C THR A 37 14.99 4.20 -14.14
N GLY A 38 15.05 3.57 -12.96
CA GLY A 38 15.94 3.99 -11.88
C GLY A 38 15.54 5.32 -11.23
N THR A 39 14.25 5.65 -11.25
CA THR A 39 13.71 6.86 -10.62
C THR A 39 13.74 6.73 -9.10
N GLU A 40 14.47 7.61 -8.41
CA GLU A 40 14.49 7.68 -6.96
C GLU A 40 13.25 8.42 -6.44
N SER A 41 12.48 7.77 -5.57
CA SER A 41 11.27 8.32 -4.95
C SER A 41 11.48 8.72 -3.48
N ILE A 42 12.72 8.86 -3.04
CA ILE A 42 13.06 9.32 -1.69
C ILE A 42 13.00 10.85 -1.63
N THR A 43 12.20 11.36 -0.73
CA THR A 43 12.10 12.79 -0.47
C THR A 43 13.21 13.23 0.50
N ARG A 44 13.91 14.31 0.16
CA ARG A 44 14.89 14.97 1.04
C ARG A 44 14.23 16.17 1.70
N PHE A 45 14.35 16.25 3.02
CA PHE A 45 13.71 17.29 3.82
C PHE A 45 14.70 18.38 4.18
N THR A 46 14.22 19.61 4.19
CA THR A 46 14.93 20.76 4.74
C THR A 46 14.83 20.78 6.26
N ASP A 47 15.74 21.47 6.93
CA ASP A 47 15.69 21.64 8.38
C ASP A 47 14.41 22.36 8.85
N SER A 48 13.87 23.26 8.03
CA SER A 48 12.62 23.95 8.33
C SER A 48 11.41 22.99 8.32
N GLU A 49 11.33 22.08 7.37
CA GLU A 49 10.28 21.08 7.30
C GLU A 49 10.35 20.10 8.47
N LEU A 50 11.55 19.67 8.82
CA LEU A 50 11.76 18.74 9.95
C LEU A 50 11.43 19.41 11.29
N ARG A 51 11.77 20.71 11.48
CA ARG A 51 11.34 21.47 12.66
C ARG A 51 9.83 21.59 12.74
N ALA A 52 9.17 21.87 11.64
CA ALA A 52 7.71 21.93 11.59
C ALA A 52 7.06 20.58 11.91
N ALA A 53 7.73 19.47 11.57
CA ALA A 53 7.32 18.12 11.93
C ALA A 53 7.68 17.71 13.38
N GLY A 54 8.34 18.58 14.15
CA GLY A 54 8.65 18.36 15.57
C GLY A 54 9.98 17.67 15.84
N VAL A 55 10.89 17.60 14.87
CA VAL A 55 12.25 17.06 15.05
C VAL A 55 13.06 18.04 15.89
N SER A 56 13.78 17.51 16.89
CA SER A 56 14.56 18.33 17.81
C SER A 56 15.81 18.95 17.15
N GLU A 57 16.26 20.10 17.65
CA GLU A 57 17.52 20.72 17.17
C GLU A 57 18.74 19.82 17.44
N THR A 58 18.69 19.00 18.49
CA THR A 58 19.75 18.03 18.81
C THR A 58 19.87 16.98 17.72
N ASP A 59 18.72 16.44 17.25
CA ASP A 59 18.70 15.46 16.17
C ASP A 59 19.12 16.08 14.83
N LEU A 60 18.66 17.31 14.55
CA LEU A 60 19.03 18.02 13.33
C LEU A 60 20.53 18.33 13.24
N ALA A 61 21.18 18.51 14.40
CA ALA A 61 22.62 18.75 14.49
C ALA A 61 23.46 17.46 14.46
N ASP A 62 22.86 16.27 14.66
CA ASP A 62 23.59 15.01 14.58
C ASP A 62 23.96 14.68 13.11
N PRO A 63 25.25 14.58 12.77
CA PRO A 63 25.68 14.26 11.41
C PRO A 63 25.23 12.86 10.92
N ARG A 64 24.77 12.00 11.81
CA ARG A 64 24.23 10.68 11.49
C ARG A 64 22.72 10.71 11.18
N TYR A 65 22.05 11.83 11.46
CA TYR A 65 20.63 11.97 11.19
C TYR A 65 20.37 12.12 9.69
N VAL A 66 19.65 11.16 9.11
CA VAL A 66 19.32 11.14 7.68
C VAL A 66 18.07 11.96 7.42
N LYS A 67 18.21 13.14 6.80
CA LYS A 67 17.12 14.05 6.46
C LYS A 67 16.41 13.63 5.17
N ALA A 68 16.03 12.36 5.10
CA ALA A 68 15.33 11.81 3.94
C ALA A 68 14.40 10.68 4.35
N GLY A 69 13.33 10.47 3.59
CA GLY A 69 12.35 9.41 3.86
C GLY A 69 11.46 9.14 2.66
N ALA A 70 10.83 7.98 2.69
CA ALA A 70 9.81 7.58 1.73
C ALA A 70 8.46 8.15 2.19
N VAL A 71 7.87 9.05 1.40
CA VAL A 71 6.60 9.72 1.72
C VAL A 71 5.54 9.30 0.72
N LEU A 72 4.34 9.01 1.22
CA LEU A 72 3.16 8.82 0.40
C LEU A 72 2.38 10.13 0.32
N ASP A 73 2.06 10.56 -0.90
CA ASP A 73 1.26 11.75 -1.12
C ASP A 73 -0.21 11.53 -0.74
N GLY A 74 -0.87 12.57 -0.21
CA GLY A 74 -2.31 12.59 0.04
C GLY A 74 -2.79 11.58 1.07
N ILE A 75 -1.98 11.25 2.07
CA ILE A 75 -2.36 10.32 3.16
C ILE A 75 -3.49 10.88 4.04
N GLU A 76 -3.69 12.19 4.01
CA GLU A 76 -4.79 12.90 4.68
C GLU A 76 -6.12 12.81 3.92
N MET A 77 -6.06 12.51 2.61
CA MET A 77 -7.25 12.41 1.76
C MET A 77 -7.89 11.04 1.94
N PHE A 78 -9.17 11.03 2.31
CA PHE A 78 -9.94 9.80 2.49
C PHE A 78 -11.43 10.06 2.31
N ASP A 79 -12.08 9.29 1.45
CA ASP A 79 -13.53 9.36 1.27
C ASP A 79 -14.27 8.55 2.34
N ALA A 80 -14.44 9.15 3.52
CA ALA A 80 -15.14 8.53 4.64
C ALA A 80 -16.57 8.11 4.26
N GLY A 81 -17.27 8.93 3.48
CA GLY A 81 -18.65 8.67 3.07
C GLY A 81 -18.78 7.41 2.23
N PHE A 82 -17.85 7.20 1.30
CA PHE A 82 -17.79 5.98 0.47
C PHE A 82 -17.66 4.71 1.32
N PHE A 83 -16.90 4.77 2.42
CA PHE A 83 -16.70 3.63 3.33
C PHE A 83 -17.73 3.55 4.46
N GLY A 84 -18.75 4.40 4.47
CA GLY A 84 -19.79 4.42 5.51
C GLY A 84 -19.29 4.88 6.87
N LEU A 85 -18.19 5.64 6.90
CA LEU A 85 -17.60 6.18 8.13
C LEU A 85 -18.04 7.63 8.35
N THR A 86 -18.16 8.03 9.62
CA THR A 86 -18.33 9.44 9.93
C THR A 86 -16.99 10.19 9.78
N PRO A 87 -16.99 11.51 9.53
CA PRO A 87 -15.76 12.30 9.48
C PRO A 87 -14.91 12.17 10.76
N ARG A 88 -15.59 12.03 11.92
CA ARG A 88 -14.92 11.85 13.21
C ARG A 88 -14.22 10.49 13.30
N ASP A 89 -14.88 9.42 12.84
CA ASP A 89 -14.29 8.08 12.85
C ASP A 89 -13.07 8.03 11.90
N ALA A 90 -13.21 8.65 10.74
CA ALA A 90 -12.11 8.74 9.75
C ALA A 90 -10.88 9.49 10.29
N GLN A 91 -11.05 10.46 11.18
CA GLN A 91 -9.92 11.17 11.81
C GLN A 91 -9.20 10.31 12.86
N ILE A 92 -9.88 9.37 13.49
CA ILE A 92 -9.32 8.49 14.53
C ILE A 92 -8.61 7.28 13.90
N ILE A 93 -9.07 6.84 12.74
CA ILE A 93 -8.49 5.68 12.03
C ILE A 93 -7.07 6.01 11.57
N ASP A 94 -6.14 5.09 11.86
CA ASP A 94 -4.75 5.19 11.40
C ASP A 94 -4.67 5.38 9.88
N PRO A 95 -3.83 6.28 9.37
CA PRO A 95 -3.63 6.50 7.94
C PRO A 95 -3.35 5.23 7.15
N GLN A 96 -2.62 4.26 7.71
CA GLN A 96 -2.35 2.98 7.06
C GLN A 96 -3.64 2.19 6.79
N GLN A 97 -4.58 2.20 7.73
CA GLN A 97 -5.88 1.52 7.56
C GLN A 97 -6.72 2.21 6.48
N ARG A 98 -6.71 3.54 6.43
CA ARG A 98 -7.40 4.31 5.39
C ARG A 98 -6.86 3.99 4.01
N ILE A 99 -5.54 4.03 3.83
CA ILE A 99 -4.87 3.69 2.58
C ILE A 99 -5.15 2.23 2.18
N PHE A 100 -5.17 1.30 3.14
CA PHE A 100 -5.50 -0.10 2.87
C PHE A 100 -6.93 -0.25 2.35
N LEU A 101 -7.91 0.44 2.96
CA LEU A 101 -9.30 0.45 2.50
C LEU A 101 -9.41 0.99 1.08
N GLU A 102 -8.77 2.11 0.77
CA GLU A 102 -8.76 2.70 -0.58
C GLU A 102 -8.09 1.79 -1.61
N THR A 103 -6.97 1.16 -1.25
CA THR A 103 -6.25 0.25 -2.13
C THR A 103 -7.06 -1.00 -2.45
N ARG A 104 -7.75 -1.56 -1.44
CA ARG A 104 -8.60 -2.75 -1.57
C ARG A 104 -9.96 -2.45 -2.21
N GLY A 105 -10.46 -1.22 -2.12
CA GLY A 105 -11.81 -0.83 -2.51
C GLY A 105 -12.07 -0.90 -4.03
N PRO A 106 -12.43 0.22 -4.69
CA PRO A 106 -12.93 0.19 -6.07
C PRO A 106 -11.89 -0.17 -7.13
N ARG A 107 -10.61 -0.12 -6.82
CA ARG A 107 -9.53 -0.45 -7.78
C ARG A 107 -9.28 -1.95 -7.92
N TRP A 108 -9.59 -2.73 -6.88
CA TRP A 108 -9.46 -4.19 -6.96
C TRP A 108 -10.68 -4.79 -7.64
N ARG A 109 -10.64 -4.90 -8.95
CA ARG A 109 -11.60 -5.71 -9.73
C ARG A 109 -10.87 -6.96 -10.21
N PRO A 110 -11.23 -8.15 -9.71
CA PRO A 110 -10.69 -9.39 -10.27
C PRO A 110 -11.03 -9.43 -11.76
N PRO A 111 -10.13 -9.93 -12.63
CA PRO A 111 -10.43 -10.13 -14.04
C PRO A 111 -11.76 -10.85 -14.22
N ALA A 112 -12.55 -10.46 -15.22
CA ALA A 112 -13.90 -11.00 -15.45
C ALA A 112 -13.92 -12.53 -15.60
N ALA A 113 -12.83 -13.13 -16.10
CA ALA A 113 -12.66 -14.58 -16.21
C ALA A 113 -12.68 -15.27 -14.84
N ILE A 114 -12.04 -14.69 -13.81
CA ILE A 114 -11.96 -15.25 -12.46
C ILE A 114 -13.33 -15.19 -11.77
N ARG A 115 -14.16 -14.19 -12.08
CA ARG A 115 -15.52 -14.08 -11.51
C ARG A 115 -16.46 -15.21 -11.90
N ARG A 116 -16.25 -15.86 -13.03
CA ARG A 116 -17.16 -16.88 -13.56
C ARG A 116 -16.84 -18.30 -13.07
N GLU A 117 -15.59 -18.56 -12.69
CA GLU A 117 -15.13 -19.91 -12.39
C GLU A 117 -14.76 -20.13 -10.92
N TRP A 118 -14.58 -19.03 -10.15
CA TRP A 118 -14.11 -19.16 -8.78
C TRP A 118 -15.25 -19.13 -7.76
N THR A 119 -15.52 -20.28 -7.14
CA THR A 119 -16.47 -20.45 -6.03
C THR A 119 -15.78 -20.49 -4.65
N GLY A 120 -14.47 -20.31 -4.61
CA GLY A 120 -13.67 -20.34 -3.39
C GLY A 120 -13.71 -19.04 -2.57
N GLN A 121 -13.18 -19.10 -1.37
CA GLN A 121 -13.15 -18.00 -0.42
C GLN A 121 -11.92 -17.10 -0.64
N LEU A 122 -12.12 -15.78 -0.79
CA LEU A 122 -11.01 -14.82 -0.83
C LEU A 122 -10.38 -14.70 0.57
N VAL A 123 -9.14 -15.13 0.70
CA VAL A 123 -8.37 -14.94 1.93
C VAL A 123 -7.66 -13.60 1.84
N SER A 124 -8.06 -12.64 2.66
CA SER A 124 -7.30 -11.42 2.91
C SER A 124 -6.40 -11.65 4.11
N SER A 125 -5.10 -11.52 3.94
CA SER A 125 -4.17 -11.53 5.07
C SER A 125 -4.33 -10.22 5.85
N PRO A 126 -4.63 -10.25 7.16
CA PRO A 126 -4.57 -9.05 7.99
C PRO A 126 -3.12 -8.59 8.11
N ALA A 127 -2.91 -7.27 8.15
CA ALA A 127 -1.60 -6.72 8.47
C ALA A 127 -1.12 -7.21 9.84
N PRO A 128 0.16 -7.50 10.03
CA PRO A 128 0.71 -7.82 11.35
C PRO A 128 0.50 -6.62 12.30
N ARG A 129 0.14 -6.93 13.55
CA ARG A 129 -0.03 -5.95 14.63
C ARG A 129 1.32 -5.37 15.06
#